data_5ac9d27b1f30e5611a4599a8967d0dfb
#
_entry.id   5ac9d27b1f30e5611a4599a8967d0dfb
#
_cell.length_a   1.000
_cell.length_b   1.000
_cell.length_c   1.000
_cell.angle_alpha   90.00
_cell.angle_beta   90.00
_cell.angle_gamma   90.00
#
_symmetry.space_group_name_H-M   'P 1'
#
loop_
_entity.id
_entity.type
_entity.pdbx_description
1 polymer ?
#
loop_
_entity_poly.entity_id
_entity_poly.type
_entity_poly.pdbx_seq_one_letter_code
_entity_poly.pdbx_strand_id
1 'polypeptide(L)'
;MTIVTTIDGQGRINAAPYSLVVPFCSSPKNPQMLLIANRKWHTAKNIEETGEFVLNYPRADQVREINETARLYPEGFNEIDHTNYTTTPARFVRPPRIVECYQHIECRVKETIRPSQTQLNFIAEVLDLSLDKGLYEIPRVERAKKVNAPVYLGVDEHRHHVFGKIDGINSAPTDLGID
;
A
#
# COMPACT_ATOMS: atom_id res chain seq x y z
N MET A 1 -4.84 4.50 2.42
CA MET A 1 -3.92 3.71 3.26
C MET A 1 -3.64 2.38 2.58
N THR A 2 -2.39 1.97 2.55
CA THR A 2 -1.96 0.67 2.01
C THR A 2 -0.92 0.05 2.94
N ILE A 3 -0.79 -1.28 2.96
CA ILE A 3 0.31 -1.97 3.62
C ILE A 3 1.34 -2.32 2.55
N VAL A 4 2.57 -1.90 2.74
CA VAL A 4 3.67 -2.19 1.83
C VAL A 4 4.42 -3.39 2.35
N THR A 5 4.45 -4.48 1.58
CA THR A 5 5.32 -5.62 1.86
C THR A 5 6.60 -5.52 1.07
N THR A 6 7.71 -5.80 1.73
CA THR A 6 9.07 -5.85 1.17
C THR A 6 9.78 -7.07 1.68
N ILE A 7 10.92 -7.39 1.10
CA ILE A 7 11.89 -8.34 1.65
C ILE A 7 13.26 -7.68 1.69
N ASP A 8 14.09 -8.10 2.63
CA ASP A 8 15.51 -7.74 2.65
C ASP A 8 16.34 -8.66 1.75
N GLY A 9 17.65 -8.46 1.69
CA GLY A 9 18.58 -9.27 0.90
C GLY A 9 18.64 -10.75 1.32
N GLN A 10 18.18 -11.08 2.52
CA GLN A 10 18.09 -12.45 3.04
C GLN A 10 16.70 -13.08 2.82
N GLY A 11 15.75 -12.35 2.22
CA GLY A 11 14.40 -12.81 1.97
C GLY A 11 13.46 -12.71 3.17
N ARG A 12 13.85 -12.00 4.26
CA ARG A 12 12.97 -11.78 5.42
C ARG A 12 11.91 -10.75 5.08
N ILE A 13 10.65 -11.07 5.39
CA ILE A 13 9.50 -10.22 5.09
C ILE A 13 9.45 -9.06 6.09
N ASN A 14 9.04 -7.88 5.58
CA ASN A 14 8.64 -6.73 6.38
C ASN A 14 7.34 -6.17 5.81
N ALA A 15 6.42 -5.78 6.68
CA ALA A 15 5.14 -5.18 6.33
C ALA A 15 4.89 -3.91 7.14
N ALA A 16 4.62 -2.80 6.46
CA ALA A 16 4.38 -1.51 7.13
C ALA A 16 3.28 -0.69 6.42
N PRO A 17 2.46 0.08 7.18
CA PRO A 17 1.40 0.89 6.60
C PRO A 17 1.95 2.20 6.05
N TYR A 18 1.42 2.60 4.88
CA TYR A 18 1.77 3.84 4.19
C TYR A 18 0.53 4.60 3.74
N SER A 19 0.50 5.90 4.01
CA SER A 19 -0.50 6.83 3.50
C SER A 19 -0.01 7.63 2.28
N LEU A 20 1.30 7.76 2.11
CA LEU A 20 1.92 8.51 1.03
C LEU A 20 2.26 7.57 -0.16
N VAL A 21 1.22 7.00 -0.73
CA VAL A 21 1.29 6.18 -1.96
C VAL A 21 0.24 6.70 -2.92
N VAL A 22 0.68 7.12 -4.09
CA VAL A 22 -0.20 7.69 -5.12
C VAL A 22 0.20 7.21 -6.53
N PRO A 23 -0.73 7.18 -7.49
CA PRO A 23 -0.37 7.02 -8.90
C PRO A 23 0.57 8.16 -9.35
N PHE A 24 1.71 7.80 -9.93
CA PHE A 24 2.64 8.77 -10.52
C PHE A 24 2.38 8.96 -12.00
N CYS A 25 2.14 7.87 -12.72
CA CYS A 25 1.71 7.88 -14.11
C CYS A 25 0.54 6.92 -14.28
N SER A 26 -0.58 7.44 -14.81
CA SER A 26 -1.82 6.66 -15.03
C SER A 26 -1.96 6.17 -16.48
N SER A 27 -0.92 6.31 -17.31
CA SER A 27 -0.94 5.79 -18.67
C SER A 27 -1.06 4.26 -18.66
N PRO A 28 -2.03 3.68 -19.40
CA PRO A 28 -2.16 2.21 -19.45
C PRO A 28 -0.94 1.49 -20.03
N LYS A 29 -0.11 2.19 -20.81
CA LYS A 29 1.11 1.62 -21.41
C LYS A 29 2.31 1.64 -20.46
N ASN A 30 2.28 2.48 -19.44
CA ASN A 30 3.37 2.65 -18.47
C ASN A 30 2.83 3.14 -17.13
N PRO A 31 2.00 2.33 -16.44
CA PRO A 31 1.47 2.72 -15.14
C PRO A 31 2.58 2.72 -14.11
N GLN A 32 2.62 3.77 -13.29
CA GLN A 32 3.63 3.93 -12.24
C GLN A 32 3.00 4.40 -10.94
N MET A 33 3.59 3.95 -9.82
CA MET A 33 3.25 4.38 -8.48
C MET A 33 4.40 5.19 -7.87
N LEU A 34 4.07 6.18 -7.06
CA LEU A 34 4.98 6.89 -6.19
C LEU A 34 4.76 6.44 -4.76
N LEU A 35 5.82 5.95 -4.11
CA LEU A 35 5.87 5.68 -2.68
C LEU A 35 6.87 6.64 -2.03
N ILE A 36 6.42 7.37 -1.02
CA ILE A 36 7.27 8.27 -0.22
C ILE A 36 7.54 7.61 1.13
N ALA A 37 8.81 7.42 1.45
CA ALA A 37 9.23 6.73 2.67
C ALA A 37 10.34 7.48 3.43
N ASN A 38 10.39 7.28 4.74
CA ASN A 38 11.55 7.72 5.51
C ASN A 38 12.66 6.68 5.38
N ARG A 39 13.85 7.14 5.03
CA ARG A 39 15.04 6.31 4.79
C ARG A 39 15.45 5.43 5.98
N LYS A 40 15.09 5.83 7.21
CA LYS A 40 15.43 5.09 8.42
C LYS A 40 14.61 3.81 8.61
N TRP A 41 13.47 3.69 7.94
CA TRP A 41 12.56 2.55 8.12
C TRP A 41 12.98 1.34 7.29
N HIS A 42 12.67 0.15 7.78
CA HIS A 42 13.01 -1.12 7.15
C HIS A 42 12.48 -1.22 5.73
N THR A 43 11.22 -0.81 5.49
CA THR A 43 10.63 -0.77 4.15
C THR A 43 11.52 -0.02 3.15
N ALA A 44 12.01 1.19 3.53
CA ALA A 44 12.84 1.99 2.64
C ALA A 44 14.20 1.35 2.38
N LYS A 45 14.84 0.77 3.42
CA LYS A 45 16.11 0.03 3.30
C LYS A 45 15.94 -1.19 2.38
N ASN A 46 14.90 -1.97 2.60
CA ASN A 46 14.61 -3.16 1.79
C ASN A 46 14.37 -2.80 0.32
N ILE A 47 13.65 -1.70 0.05
CA ILE A 47 13.43 -1.23 -1.33
C ILE A 47 14.74 -0.69 -1.95
N GLU A 48 15.59 0.02 -1.20
CA GLU A 48 16.91 0.43 -1.72
C GLU A 48 17.79 -0.80 -2.07
N GLU A 49 17.66 -1.91 -1.32
CA GLU A 49 18.43 -3.13 -1.53
C GLU A 49 17.86 -4.01 -2.66
N THR A 50 16.55 -4.17 -2.72
CA THR A 50 15.92 -5.18 -3.59
C THR A 50 15.24 -4.60 -4.82
N GLY A 51 14.86 -3.31 -4.78
CA GLY A 51 14.14 -2.64 -5.85
C GLY A 51 12.68 -3.07 -6.00
N GLU A 52 12.13 -3.86 -5.08
CA GLU A 52 10.81 -4.50 -5.25
C GLU A 52 9.93 -4.30 -4.02
N PHE A 53 8.61 -4.16 -4.24
CA PHE A 53 7.60 -4.12 -3.18
C PHE A 53 6.21 -4.47 -3.72
N VAL A 54 5.30 -4.82 -2.81
CA VAL A 54 3.87 -4.98 -3.11
C VAL A 54 3.06 -4.00 -2.29
N LEU A 55 2.11 -3.33 -2.93
CA LEU A 55 1.09 -2.50 -2.29
C LEU A 55 -0.14 -3.37 -2.04
N ASN A 56 -0.48 -3.59 -0.78
CA ASN A 56 -1.64 -4.35 -0.36
C ASN A 56 -2.69 -3.40 0.21
N TYR A 57 -3.91 -3.43 -0.31
CA TYR A 57 -4.99 -2.51 0.07
C TYR A 57 -5.96 -3.20 1.03
N PRO A 58 -5.92 -2.84 2.35
CA PRO A 58 -6.77 -3.45 3.36
C PRO A 58 -8.18 -2.84 3.37
N ARG A 59 -9.12 -3.50 4.04
CA ARG A 59 -10.45 -2.98 4.38
C ARG A 59 -10.44 -2.27 5.73
N ALA A 60 -11.49 -1.47 6.01
CA ALA A 60 -11.59 -0.72 7.27
C ALA A 60 -11.80 -1.59 8.51
N ASP A 61 -12.25 -2.83 8.37
CA ASP A 61 -12.35 -3.79 9.48
C ASP A 61 -11.00 -4.38 9.91
N GLN A 62 -9.92 -4.11 9.16
CA GLN A 62 -8.56 -4.59 9.41
C GLN A 62 -7.67 -3.57 10.14
N VAL A 63 -8.27 -2.55 10.80
CA VAL A 63 -7.50 -1.49 11.49
C VAL A 63 -6.58 -2.03 12.57
N ARG A 64 -6.95 -3.12 13.24
CA ARG A 64 -6.09 -3.77 14.24
C ARG A 64 -4.79 -4.27 13.59
N GLU A 65 -4.89 -4.97 12.49
CA GLU A 65 -3.75 -5.52 11.74
C GLU A 65 -2.89 -4.40 11.15
N ILE A 66 -3.52 -3.34 10.63
CA ILE A 66 -2.80 -2.15 10.15
C ILE A 66 -1.98 -1.52 11.28
N ASN A 67 -2.56 -1.37 12.48
CA ASN A 67 -1.86 -0.82 13.64
C ASN A 67 -0.72 -1.74 14.11
N GLU A 68 -0.90 -3.05 14.03
CA GLU A 68 0.15 -4.01 14.40
C GLU A 68 1.35 -3.88 13.46
N THR A 69 1.12 -3.76 12.14
CA THR A 69 2.22 -3.53 11.17
C THR A 69 2.83 -2.13 11.26
N ALA A 70 2.25 -1.19 12.04
CA ALA A 70 2.81 0.14 12.30
C ALA A 70 3.81 0.17 13.46
N ARG A 71 3.92 -0.91 14.24
CA ARG A 71 4.81 -0.96 15.41
C ARG A 71 6.27 -0.94 14.99
N LEU A 72 7.11 -0.37 15.87
CA LEU A 72 8.55 -0.35 15.67
C LEU A 72 9.14 -1.67 16.18
N TYR A 73 9.38 -2.58 15.27
CA TYR A 73 10.05 -3.85 15.54
C TYR A 73 11.54 -3.80 15.18
N PRO A 74 12.37 -4.69 15.74
CA PRO A 74 13.76 -4.84 15.34
C PRO A 74 13.88 -5.22 13.85
N GLU A 75 15.05 -4.93 13.27
CA GLU A 75 15.35 -5.34 11.90
C GLU A 75 15.26 -6.85 11.72
N GLY A 76 14.64 -7.29 10.61
CA GLY A 76 14.44 -8.71 10.31
C GLY A 76 13.25 -9.36 11.01
N PHE A 77 12.48 -8.58 11.78
CA PHE A 77 11.22 -9.04 12.34
C PHE A 77 10.14 -9.01 11.26
N ASN A 78 9.28 -10.04 11.26
CA ASN A 78 8.14 -10.13 10.34
C ASN A 78 6.87 -9.70 11.08
N GLU A 79 6.35 -8.52 10.78
CA GLU A 79 5.15 -7.98 11.42
C GLU A 79 3.91 -8.83 11.15
N ILE A 80 3.86 -9.55 10.03
CA ILE A 80 2.75 -10.42 9.65
C ILE A 80 2.49 -11.50 10.70
N ASP A 81 3.53 -12.04 11.35
CA ASP A 81 3.42 -13.11 12.34
C ASP A 81 2.64 -12.71 13.59
N HIS A 82 2.40 -11.41 13.79
CA HIS A 82 1.63 -10.83 14.91
C HIS A 82 0.24 -10.32 14.51
N THR A 83 -0.18 -10.61 13.28
CA THR A 83 -1.48 -10.23 12.72
C THR A 83 -2.31 -11.48 12.37
N ASN A 84 -3.53 -11.26 11.93
CA ASN A 84 -4.35 -12.30 11.28
C ASN A 84 -4.11 -12.36 9.77
N TYR A 85 -3.10 -11.66 9.26
CA TYR A 85 -2.75 -11.72 7.85
C TYR A 85 -2.01 -13.00 7.50
N THR A 86 -2.30 -13.51 6.30
CA THR A 86 -1.53 -14.56 5.65
C THR A 86 -0.92 -14.04 4.35
N THR A 87 0.17 -14.67 3.94
CA THR A 87 0.86 -14.25 2.72
C THR A 87 0.74 -15.29 1.62
N THR A 88 0.77 -14.82 0.38
CA THR A 88 0.88 -15.65 -0.81
C THR A 88 1.97 -15.06 -1.73
N PRO A 89 2.71 -15.91 -2.48
CA PRO A 89 3.70 -15.42 -3.43
C PRO A 89 3.12 -14.43 -4.42
N ALA A 90 3.84 -13.36 -4.70
CA ALA A 90 3.57 -12.46 -5.80
C ALA A 90 3.96 -13.15 -7.15
N ARG A 91 3.50 -12.58 -8.27
CA ARG A 91 3.72 -13.17 -9.61
C ARG A 91 5.03 -12.71 -10.24
N PHE A 92 5.41 -11.45 -10.03
CA PHE A 92 6.50 -10.79 -10.76
C PHE A 92 7.57 -10.19 -9.86
N VAL A 93 7.34 -10.16 -8.53
CA VAL A 93 8.28 -9.65 -7.53
C VAL A 93 8.42 -10.63 -6.39
N ARG A 94 9.50 -10.52 -5.61
CA ARG A 94 9.77 -11.43 -4.48
C ARG A 94 8.95 -11.13 -3.23
N PRO A 95 8.69 -9.85 -2.85
CA PRO A 95 7.83 -9.56 -1.70
C PRO A 95 6.44 -10.16 -1.88
N PRO A 96 5.85 -10.76 -0.81
CA PRO A 96 4.57 -11.45 -0.93
C PRO A 96 3.39 -10.49 -0.95
N ARG A 97 2.23 -10.99 -1.41
CA ARG A 97 0.91 -10.37 -1.23
C ARG A 97 0.31 -10.76 0.11
N ILE A 98 -0.53 -9.90 0.69
CA ILE A 98 -1.36 -10.20 1.87
C ILE A 98 -2.73 -10.66 1.38
N VAL A 99 -3.09 -11.90 1.68
CA VAL A 99 -4.29 -12.57 1.13
C VAL A 99 -5.59 -11.83 1.48
N GLU A 100 -5.69 -11.29 2.69
CA GLU A 100 -6.89 -10.64 3.21
C GLU A 100 -7.13 -9.22 2.64
N CYS A 101 -6.15 -8.65 1.93
CA CYS A 101 -6.29 -7.38 1.23
C CYS A 101 -7.09 -7.55 -0.07
N TYR A 102 -7.96 -6.58 -0.38
CA TYR A 102 -8.86 -6.68 -1.55
C TYR A 102 -8.20 -6.36 -2.89
N GLN A 103 -7.03 -5.73 -2.86
CA GLN A 103 -6.28 -5.33 -4.05
C GLN A 103 -4.78 -5.39 -3.79
N HIS A 104 -4.04 -5.79 -4.81
CA HIS A 104 -2.58 -5.83 -4.78
C HIS A 104 -2.01 -5.16 -6.02
N ILE A 105 -0.91 -4.43 -5.86
CA ILE A 105 -0.14 -3.86 -6.96
C ILE A 105 1.33 -4.27 -6.75
N GLU A 106 1.87 -5.03 -7.70
CA GLU A 106 3.27 -5.44 -7.69
C GLU A 106 4.12 -4.40 -8.38
N CYS A 107 5.16 -3.94 -7.71
CA CYS A 107 5.94 -2.80 -8.12
C CYS A 107 7.44 -3.11 -8.17
N ARG A 108 8.10 -2.60 -9.22
CA ARG A 108 9.57 -2.57 -9.33
C ARG A 108 10.05 -1.13 -9.52
N VAL A 109 11.01 -0.72 -8.69
CA VAL A 109 11.55 0.64 -8.72
C VAL A 109 12.28 0.90 -10.04
N LYS A 110 11.95 2.03 -10.66
CA LYS A 110 12.62 2.58 -11.85
C LYS A 110 13.54 3.72 -11.48
N GLU A 111 13.12 4.53 -10.51
CA GLU A 111 13.85 5.73 -10.11
C GLU A 111 13.67 5.98 -8.61
N THR A 112 14.73 6.46 -7.96
CA THR A 112 14.70 6.91 -6.57
C THR A 112 15.13 8.36 -6.49
N ILE A 113 14.20 9.24 -6.12
CA ILE A 113 14.48 10.65 -5.87
C ILE A 113 14.77 10.86 -4.39
N ARG A 114 15.81 11.63 -4.08
CA ARG A 114 16.27 11.91 -2.72
C ARG A 114 16.12 13.41 -2.42
N PRO A 115 14.90 13.89 -2.07
CA PRO A 115 14.67 15.31 -1.83
C PRO A 115 15.33 15.82 -0.54
N SER A 116 15.66 14.94 0.38
CA SER A 116 16.37 15.25 1.63
C SER A 116 17.20 14.04 2.12
N GLN A 117 17.96 14.24 3.20
CA GLN A 117 18.73 13.15 3.84
C GLN A 117 17.86 12.04 4.44
N THR A 118 16.61 12.36 4.78
CA THR A 118 15.71 11.44 5.47
C THR A 118 14.57 10.91 4.61
N GLN A 119 14.32 11.49 3.44
CA GLN A 119 13.20 11.13 2.57
C GLN A 119 13.68 10.46 1.29
N LEU A 120 13.00 9.37 0.94
CA LEU A 120 13.13 8.68 -0.34
C LEU A 120 11.77 8.66 -1.04
N ASN A 121 11.78 8.99 -2.32
CA ASN A 121 10.62 8.90 -3.20
C ASN A 121 10.92 7.83 -4.25
N PHE A 122 10.23 6.71 -4.19
CA PHE A 122 10.37 5.61 -5.12
C PHE A 122 9.34 5.71 -6.23
N ILE A 123 9.77 5.94 -7.46
CA ILE A 123 8.94 5.84 -8.66
C ILE A 123 9.09 4.42 -9.18
N ALA A 124 7.99 3.67 -9.19
CA ALA A 124 8.00 2.24 -9.52
C ALA A 124 7.00 1.92 -10.63
N GLU A 125 7.42 1.10 -11.59
CA GLU A 125 6.53 0.51 -12.58
C GLU A 125 5.57 -0.49 -11.92
N VAL A 126 4.34 -0.53 -12.40
CA VAL A 126 3.34 -1.53 -12.02
C VAL A 126 3.50 -2.73 -12.93
N LEU A 127 3.86 -3.87 -12.34
CA LEU A 127 4.03 -5.14 -13.07
C LEU A 127 2.75 -5.98 -13.09
N ASP A 128 1.95 -5.91 -12.02
CA ASP A 128 0.66 -6.57 -11.91
C ASP A 128 -0.28 -5.77 -11.01
N LEU A 129 -1.56 -5.82 -11.34
CA LEU A 129 -2.65 -5.32 -10.52
C LEU A 129 -3.70 -6.41 -10.42
N SER A 130 -3.96 -6.85 -9.21
CA SER A 130 -5.02 -7.81 -8.92
C SER A 130 -6.05 -7.22 -7.97
N LEU A 131 -7.28 -7.65 -8.12
CA LEU A 131 -8.43 -7.23 -7.34
C LEU A 131 -9.23 -8.48 -6.97
N ASP A 132 -9.88 -8.48 -5.82
CA ASP A 132 -10.75 -9.58 -5.41
C ASP A 132 -11.76 -9.95 -6.50
N LYS A 133 -11.99 -11.25 -6.63
CA LYS A 133 -12.95 -11.79 -7.59
C LYS A 133 -14.33 -11.16 -7.39
N GLY A 134 -14.93 -10.73 -8.50
CA GLY A 134 -16.24 -10.08 -8.51
C GLY A 134 -16.24 -8.59 -8.23
N LEU A 135 -15.13 -7.99 -7.80
CA LEU A 135 -15.05 -6.52 -7.66
C LEU A 135 -14.94 -5.79 -9.01
N TYR A 136 -14.45 -6.46 -10.04
CA TYR A 136 -14.41 -5.89 -11.39
C TYR A 136 -15.80 -5.72 -12.02
N GLU A 137 -16.75 -6.60 -11.65
CA GLU A 137 -18.07 -6.70 -12.27
C GLU A 137 -19.07 -5.69 -11.72
N ILE A 138 -18.76 -5.06 -10.58
CA ILE A 138 -19.68 -4.10 -9.95
C ILE A 138 -19.28 -2.65 -10.24
N PRO A 139 -20.26 -1.72 -10.33
CA PRO A 139 -20.00 -0.31 -10.58
C PRO A 139 -19.03 0.29 -9.55
N ARG A 140 -18.25 1.33 -9.96
CA ARG A 140 -17.22 1.96 -9.12
C ARG A 140 -17.74 2.40 -7.75
N VAL A 141 -18.94 3.02 -7.69
CA VAL A 141 -19.52 3.49 -6.42
C VAL A 141 -19.83 2.32 -5.49
N GLU A 142 -20.47 1.27 -6.02
CA GLU A 142 -20.79 0.07 -5.25
C GLU A 142 -19.51 -0.68 -4.81
N ARG A 143 -18.50 -0.70 -5.67
CA ARG A 143 -17.19 -1.24 -5.33
C ARG A 143 -16.57 -0.50 -4.14
N ALA A 144 -16.58 0.84 -4.17
CA ALA A 144 -16.04 1.66 -3.10
C ALA A 144 -16.75 1.42 -1.76
N LYS A 145 -18.09 1.28 -1.77
CA LYS A 145 -18.88 0.90 -0.58
C LYS A 145 -18.48 -0.50 -0.07
N LYS A 146 -18.37 -1.46 -0.99
CA LYS A 146 -18.08 -2.86 -0.64
C LYS A 146 -16.67 -3.05 -0.06
N VAL A 147 -15.66 -2.37 -0.59
CA VAL A 147 -14.28 -2.47 -0.08
C VAL A 147 -14.10 -1.68 1.19
N ASN A 148 -14.85 -0.58 1.38
CA ASN A 148 -14.79 0.27 2.57
C ASN A 148 -13.35 0.50 3.04
N ALA A 149 -12.55 1.12 2.18
CA ALA A 149 -11.12 1.32 2.43
C ALA A 149 -10.91 2.27 3.63
N PRO A 150 -9.96 1.99 4.54
CA PRO A 150 -9.66 2.87 5.66
C PRO A 150 -9.04 4.18 5.18
N VAL A 151 -9.48 5.30 5.75
CA VAL A 151 -8.90 6.63 5.55
C VAL A 151 -8.06 6.97 6.76
N TYR A 152 -6.76 7.18 6.57
CA TYR A 152 -5.88 7.63 7.64
C TYR A 152 -6.05 9.12 7.89
N LEU A 153 -6.35 9.49 9.13
CA LEU A 153 -6.64 10.86 9.55
C LEU A 153 -5.51 11.49 10.39
N GLY A 154 -4.43 10.76 10.62
CA GLY A 154 -3.32 11.23 11.44
C GLY A 154 -3.22 10.50 12.78
N VAL A 155 -2.70 11.21 13.78
CA VAL A 155 -2.58 10.73 15.17
C VAL A 155 -3.34 11.68 16.10
N ASP A 156 -3.94 11.13 17.16
CA ASP A 156 -4.57 11.91 18.20
C ASP A 156 -3.55 12.48 19.22
N GLU A 157 -4.04 13.17 20.24
CA GLU A 157 -3.23 13.75 21.32
C GLU A 157 -2.48 12.71 22.17
N HIS A 158 -2.94 11.45 22.16
CA HIS A 158 -2.29 10.32 22.82
C HIS A 158 -1.35 9.56 21.89
N ARG A 159 -1.12 10.06 20.65
CA ARG A 159 -0.29 9.45 19.61
C ARG A 159 -0.84 8.11 19.06
N HIS A 160 -2.15 7.90 19.19
CA HIS A 160 -2.81 6.78 18.53
C HIS A 160 -3.13 7.11 17.07
N HIS A 161 -2.96 6.14 16.18
CA HIS A 161 -3.35 6.28 14.79
C HIS A 161 -4.88 6.34 14.66
N VAL A 162 -5.38 7.38 13.98
CA VAL A 162 -6.81 7.62 13.77
C VAL A 162 -7.20 7.23 12.35
N PHE A 163 -8.24 6.40 12.24
CA PHE A 163 -8.78 5.97 10.96
C PHE A 163 -10.25 6.33 10.84
N GLY A 164 -10.64 6.83 9.66
CA GLY A 164 -12.03 6.94 9.24
C GLY A 164 -12.44 5.77 8.35
N LYS A 165 -13.73 5.50 8.30
CA LYS A 165 -14.36 4.64 7.31
C LYS A 165 -15.33 5.44 6.46
N ILE A 166 -15.66 4.95 5.26
CA ILE A 166 -16.59 5.62 4.38
C ILE A 166 -18.01 5.22 4.77
N ASP A 167 -18.79 6.16 5.34
CA ASP A 167 -20.18 5.94 5.70
C ASP A 167 -21.17 6.33 4.56
N GLY A 168 -20.73 7.15 3.61
CA GLY A 168 -21.52 7.55 2.47
C GLY A 168 -20.64 7.94 1.29
N ILE A 169 -21.12 7.66 0.09
CA ILE A 169 -20.46 8.05 -1.15
C ILE A 169 -21.46 8.89 -1.94
N ASN A 170 -21.10 10.15 -2.17
CA ASN A 170 -21.87 11.07 -3.01
C ASN A 170 -21.17 11.17 -4.38
N SER A 171 -21.97 11.05 -5.44
CA SER A 171 -21.55 11.43 -6.79
C SER A 171 -22.18 12.77 -7.12
N ALA A 172 -21.37 13.75 -7.48
CA ALA A 172 -21.83 14.98 -8.08
C ALA A 172 -21.65 14.88 -9.60
N PRO A 173 -22.61 15.31 -10.43
CA PRO A 173 -22.36 15.46 -11.84
C PRO A 173 -21.27 16.51 -12.04
N THR A 174 -20.19 16.12 -12.71
CA THR A 174 -19.14 17.06 -13.14
C THR A 174 -19.39 17.37 -14.61
N ASP A 175 -19.89 18.55 -14.89
CA ASP A 175 -19.83 19.11 -16.23
C ASP A 175 -18.40 19.60 -16.44
N LEU A 176 -17.60 18.76 -17.07
CA LEU A 176 -16.19 19.08 -17.32
C LEU A 176 -16.00 19.90 -18.60
N GLY A 177 -17.10 20.20 -19.35
CA GLY A 177 -17.01 20.95 -20.60
C GLY A 177 -16.03 20.31 -21.63
N ILE A 178 -15.84 19.01 -21.55
CA ILE A 178 -15.01 18.23 -22.47
C ILE A 178 -15.97 17.57 -23.46
N ASP A 179 -16.15 18.22 -24.61
CA ASP A 179 -16.77 17.62 -25.80
C ASP A 179 -15.79 16.67 -26.50
#